data_8d215145d979fad166dead8ec145bc8a
#
_entry.id   8d215145d979fad166dead8ec145bc8a
#
_cell.length_a   1.000
_cell.length_b   1.000
_cell.length_c   1.000
_cell.angle_alpha   90.00
_cell.angle_beta   90.00
_cell.angle_gamma   90.00
#
_symmetry.space_group_name_H-M   'P 1'
#
loop_
_entity.id
_entity.type
_entity.pdbx_description
1 polymer ?
#
loop_
_entity_poly.entity_id
_entity_poly.type
_entity_poly.pdbx_seq_one_letter_code
_entity_poly.pdbx_strand_id
1 'polypeptide(L)'
;MLGKNASGLFWMSRYLERAEAQARLIEAGFRIALTRAAAAEGEWESLLSTVGQLGDYRAQHSAVESGRVIAFLLSDRTNPASVINLVKAARDNARLVRTALTREVWEAINETWITLDARLKGRVPAADLPDLLALIGRQNALVRGMMSGTQLRHDTYNFLRLGTFIERADNTARILDVKYYLLLPSVAAVGSTLDMVQWESILRSVSAQRAYHWLNGPDSSARGIAEFLILNPQMPRSLAFCHAKLCDNLGHLQGEYGETSPALTLCTDVGRRLLGQSIDAIFESGLHEFIIRFLVANNDLANQIARDYRFMAD
;
A
#
# COMPACT_ATOMS: atom_id res chain seq x y z
N MET A 1 0.16 -8.11 25.33
CA MET A 1 0.69 -6.73 25.12
C MET A 1 -0.35 -5.67 25.52
N LEU A 2 0.06 -4.46 25.92
CA LEU A 2 -0.87 -3.34 26.13
C LEU A 2 -1.43 -2.85 24.80
N GLY A 3 -2.74 -2.51 24.74
CA GLY A 3 -3.41 -2.08 23.50
C GLY A 3 -2.72 -0.89 22.83
N LYS A 4 -2.24 0.08 23.61
CA LYS A 4 -1.46 1.22 23.09
C LYS A 4 -0.18 0.81 22.36
N ASN A 5 0.51 -0.24 22.85
CA ASN A 5 1.71 -0.75 22.17
C ASN A 5 1.35 -1.47 20.88
N ALA A 6 0.31 -2.31 20.92
CA ALA A 6 -0.21 -2.98 19.71
C ALA A 6 -0.61 -1.96 18.64
N SER A 7 -1.33 -0.92 19.03
CA SER A 7 -1.70 0.21 18.17
C SER A 7 -0.48 0.88 17.54
N GLY A 8 0.52 1.25 18.36
CA GLY A 8 1.72 1.92 17.88
C GLY A 8 2.49 1.08 16.83
N LEU A 9 2.65 -0.22 17.08
CA LEU A 9 3.31 -1.15 16.15
C LEU A 9 2.53 -1.29 14.83
N PHE A 10 1.22 -1.46 14.93
CA PHE A 10 0.33 -1.59 13.78
C PHE A 10 0.36 -0.33 12.91
N TRP A 11 0.17 0.85 13.49
CA TRP A 11 0.15 2.10 12.74
C TRP A 11 1.53 2.49 12.20
N MET A 12 2.61 2.23 12.94
CA MET A 12 3.97 2.42 12.44
C MET A 12 4.17 1.71 11.09
N SER A 13 3.80 0.44 11.03
CA SER A 13 3.95 -0.37 9.81
C SER A 13 3.01 0.08 8.70
N ARG A 14 1.78 0.48 9.01
CA ARG A 14 0.85 1.05 8.04
C ARG A 14 1.41 2.31 7.38
N TYR A 15 1.92 3.24 8.16
CA TYR A 15 2.48 4.49 7.65
C TYR A 15 3.70 4.27 6.75
N LEU A 16 4.60 3.35 7.10
CA LEU A 16 5.75 3.00 6.27
C LEU A 16 5.32 2.38 4.94
N GLU A 17 4.39 1.43 4.97
CA GLU A 17 3.90 0.78 3.75
C GLU A 17 3.16 1.77 2.85
N ARG A 18 2.35 2.69 3.42
CA ARG A 18 1.67 3.76 2.69
C ARG A 18 2.66 4.73 2.04
N ALA A 19 3.69 5.17 2.77
CA ALA A 19 4.72 6.05 2.24
C ALA A 19 5.46 5.43 1.03
N GLU A 20 5.77 4.14 1.11
CA GLU A 20 6.40 3.41 0.00
C GLU A 20 5.46 3.24 -1.19
N ALA A 21 4.19 2.88 -0.96
CA ALA A 21 3.20 2.73 -2.02
C ALA A 21 2.99 4.06 -2.77
N GLN A 22 2.90 5.17 -2.04
CA GLN A 22 2.79 6.50 -2.62
C GLN A 22 4.02 6.88 -3.46
N ALA A 23 5.23 6.60 -2.99
CA ALA A 23 6.46 6.83 -3.76
C ALA A 23 6.47 6.02 -5.08
N ARG A 24 6.02 4.77 -5.06
CA ARG A 24 5.91 3.93 -6.27
C ARG A 24 4.86 4.43 -7.26
N LEU A 25 3.73 4.92 -6.77
CA LEU A 25 2.70 5.53 -7.62
C LEU A 25 3.21 6.80 -8.29
N ILE A 26 3.94 7.65 -7.55
CA ILE A 26 4.58 8.84 -8.12
C ILE A 26 5.62 8.45 -9.18
N GLU A 27 6.42 7.42 -8.95
CA GLU A 27 7.39 6.91 -9.94
C GLU A 27 6.68 6.45 -11.23
N ALA A 28 5.58 5.69 -11.09
CA ALA A 28 4.80 5.23 -12.24
C ALA A 28 4.18 6.40 -13.01
N GLY A 29 3.52 7.34 -12.33
CA GLY A 29 2.93 8.53 -12.95
C GLY A 29 3.97 9.44 -13.61
N PHE A 30 5.12 9.64 -12.97
CA PHE A 30 6.22 10.41 -13.55
C PHE A 30 6.76 9.79 -14.84
N ARG A 31 6.93 8.47 -14.87
CA ARG A 31 7.38 7.74 -16.06
C ARG A 31 6.38 7.85 -17.23
N ILE A 32 5.07 7.76 -16.94
CA ILE A 32 4.02 7.96 -17.96
C ILE A 32 4.04 9.40 -18.47
N ALA A 33 4.15 10.39 -17.58
CA ALA A 33 4.21 11.80 -17.96
C ALA A 33 5.40 12.12 -18.88
N LEU A 34 6.55 11.47 -18.68
CA LEU A 34 7.74 11.62 -19.55
C LEU A 34 7.53 11.04 -20.96
N THR A 35 6.73 9.98 -21.08
CA THR A 35 6.51 9.28 -22.36
C THR A 35 5.27 9.76 -23.11
N ARG A 36 4.31 10.39 -22.42
CA ARG A 36 3.00 10.79 -22.95
C ARG A 36 2.52 12.10 -22.33
N ALA A 37 3.13 13.21 -22.72
CA ALA A 37 2.82 14.53 -22.18
C ALA A 37 1.33 14.91 -22.26
N ALA A 38 0.63 14.53 -23.33
CA ALA A 38 -0.81 14.81 -23.51
C ALA A 38 -1.73 14.06 -22.50
N ALA A 39 -1.28 12.98 -21.91
CA ALA A 39 -2.03 12.19 -20.93
C ALA A 39 -1.64 12.52 -19.48
N ALA A 40 -0.65 13.38 -19.27
CA ALA A 40 -0.02 13.59 -17.96
C ALA A 40 -1.00 14.12 -16.90
N GLU A 41 -1.89 15.04 -17.25
CA GLU A 41 -2.86 15.62 -16.30
C GLU A 41 -3.82 14.55 -15.77
N GLY A 42 -4.39 13.73 -16.64
CA GLY A 42 -5.28 12.63 -16.27
C GLY A 42 -4.58 11.59 -15.41
N GLU A 43 -3.31 11.30 -15.65
CA GLU A 43 -2.52 10.38 -14.83
C GLU A 43 -2.28 10.91 -13.41
N TRP A 44 -1.98 12.20 -13.25
CA TRP A 44 -1.81 12.80 -11.93
C TRP A 44 -3.12 12.88 -11.14
N GLU A 45 -4.24 13.16 -11.82
CA GLU A 45 -5.57 13.11 -11.22
C GLU A 45 -5.94 11.68 -10.78
N SER A 46 -5.68 10.70 -11.63
CA SER A 46 -5.82 9.27 -11.33
C SER A 46 -5.01 8.86 -10.10
N LEU A 47 -3.75 9.32 -10.02
CA LEU A 47 -2.88 9.05 -8.89
C LEU A 47 -3.43 9.65 -7.59
N LEU A 48 -3.85 10.92 -7.60
CA LEU A 48 -4.48 11.59 -6.45
C LEU A 48 -5.75 10.84 -5.98
N SER A 49 -6.55 10.33 -6.92
CA SER A 49 -7.74 9.53 -6.63
C SER A 49 -7.36 8.19 -5.98
N THR A 50 -6.33 7.50 -6.51
CA THR A 50 -5.83 6.22 -5.96
C THR A 50 -5.42 6.34 -4.50
N VAL A 51 -4.70 7.41 -4.16
CA VAL A 51 -4.28 7.66 -2.76
C VAL A 51 -5.36 8.32 -1.91
N GLY A 52 -6.54 8.61 -2.48
CA GLY A 52 -7.67 9.22 -1.78
C GLY A 52 -7.47 10.69 -1.42
N GLN A 53 -6.60 11.42 -2.13
CA GLN A 53 -6.24 12.80 -1.80
C GLN A 53 -6.67 13.83 -2.85
N LEU A 54 -7.47 13.44 -3.86
CA LEU A 54 -7.89 14.37 -4.92
C LEU A 54 -8.72 15.52 -4.36
N GLY A 55 -9.63 15.27 -3.41
CA GLY A 55 -10.45 16.30 -2.76
C GLY A 55 -9.60 17.31 -2.00
N ASP A 56 -8.65 16.83 -1.18
CA ASP A 56 -7.75 17.67 -0.38
C ASP A 56 -6.82 18.52 -1.27
N TYR A 57 -6.34 17.93 -2.37
CA TYR A 57 -5.52 18.64 -3.34
C TYR A 57 -6.33 19.75 -4.03
N ARG A 58 -7.53 19.45 -4.51
CA ARG A 58 -8.42 20.43 -5.18
C ARG A 58 -8.90 21.56 -4.25
N ALA A 59 -8.97 21.31 -2.96
CA ALA A 59 -9.28 22.35 -1.97
C ALA A 59 -8.16 23.42 -1.87
N GLN A 60 -6.94 23.09 -2.28
CA GLN A 60 -5.75 23.95 -2.18
C GLN A 60 -5.25 24.44 -3.55
N HIS A 61 -5.59 23.74 -4.64
CA HIS A 61 -5.04 23.96 -5.98
C HIS A 61 -6.13 23.94 -7.05
N SER A 62 -6.14 24.93 -7.94
CA SER A 62 -7.13 25.08 -9.02
C SER A 62 -6.84 24.19 -10.24
N ALA A 63 -5.60 23.72 -10.41
CA ALA A 63 -5.18 22.90 -11.55
C ALA A 63 -4.29 21.74 -11.10
N VAL A 64 -4.38 20.61 -11.82
CA VAL A 64 -3.57 19.41 -11.57
C VAL A 64 -2.26 19.54 -12.36
N GLU A 65 -1.23 20.06 -11.71
CA GLU A 65 0.10 20.23 -12.29
C GLU A 65 1.09 19.23 -11.67
N SER A 66 1.86 18.52 -12.49
CA SER A 66 2.79 17.47 -12.06
C SER A 66 3.68 17.89 -10.88
N GLY A 67 4.33 19.06 -11.00
CA GLY A 67 5.24 19.56 -9.96
C GLY A 67 4.54 19.84 -8.63
N ARG A 68 3.30 20.35 -8.67
CA ARG A 68 2.50 20.62 -7.47
C ARG A 68 1.98 19.32 -6.84
N VAL A 69 1.51 18.38 -7.67
CA VAL A 69 1.07 17.06 -7.19
C VAL A 69 2.21 16.31 -6.51
N ILE A 70 3.38 16.29 -7.14
CA ILE A 70 4.57 15.66 -6.56
C ILE A 70 4.96 16.31 -5.23
N ALA A 71 4.98 17.65 -5.15
CA ALA A 71 5.30 18.35 -3.92
C ALA A 71 4.26 18.07 -2.82
N PHE A 72 2.96 18.13 -3.15
CA PHE A 72 1.85 17.84 -2.24
C PHE A 72 1.92 16.44 -1.65
N LEU A 73 2.24 15.45 -2.49
CA LEU A 73 2.33 14.06 -2.05
C LEU A 73 3.63 13.71 -1.35
N LEU A 74 4.76 14.33 -1.69
CA LEU A 74 6.06 13.98 -1.11
C LEU A 74 6.42 14.82 0.12
N SER A 75 6.35 16.15 -0.01
CA SER A 75 7.04 17.07 0.90
C SER A 75 6.15 18.09 1.59
N ASP A 76 4.89 18.22 1.19
CA ASP A 76 3.98 19.18 1.80
C ASP A 76 3.68 18.79 3.26
N ARG A 77 4.11 19.64 4.19
CA ARG A 77 3.94 19.42 5.63
C ARG A 77 2.52 19.75 6.11
N THR A 78 1.74 20.44 5.33
CA THR A 78 0.32 20.70 5.61
C THR A 78 -0.58 19.53 5.21
N ASN A 79 -0.11 18.68 4.29
CA ASN A 79 -0.78 17.46 3.91
C ASN A 79 -0.41 16.31 4.88
N PRO A 80 -1.30 15.88 5.79
CA PRO A 80 -1.00 14.82 6.76
C PRO A 80 -0.66 13.47 6.11
N ALA A 81 -1.09 13.27 4.87
CA ALA A 81 -0.85 12.06 4.10
C ALA A 81 0.36 12.18 3.14
N SER A 82 1.15 13.25 3.19
CA SER A 82 2.42 13.33 2.44
C SER A 82 3.44 12.31 2.94
N VAL A 83 4.34 11.85 2.06
CA VAL A 83 5.38 10.86 2.41
C VAL A 83 6.17 11.30 3.64
N ILE A 84 6.55 12.58 3.73
CA ILE A 84 7.32 13.06 4.87
C ILE A 84 6.51 12.98 6.18
N ASN A 85 5.22 13.32 6.16
CA ASN A 85 4.38 13.23 7.36
C ASN A 85 4.04 11.78 7.71
N LEU A 86 3.88 10.89 6.74
CA LEU A 86 3.72 9.45 6.98
C LEU A 86 4.95 8.85 7.66
N VAL A 87 6.16 9.18 7.18
CA VAL A 87 7.41 8.71 7.80
C VAL A 87 7.59 9.30 9.20
N LYS A 88 7.21 10.58 9.40
CA LYS A 88 7.19 11.20 10.73
C LYS A 88 6.24 10.46 11.66
N ALA A 89 5.01 10.20 11.23
CA ALA A 89 4.02 9.47 12.02
C ALA A 89 4.50 8.04 12.36
N ALA A 90 5.14 7.34 11.42
CA ALA A 90 5.75 6.05 11.68
C ALA A 90 6.83 6.13 12.77
N ARG A 91 7.73 7.11 12.69
CA ARG A 91 8.77 7.35 13.72
C ARG A 91 8.18 7.72 15.08
N ASP A 92 7.15 8.57 15.09
CA ASP A 92 6.51 8.98 16.35
C ASP A 92 5.83 7.77 17.02
N ASN A 93 5.19 6.88 16.26
CA ASN A 93 4.67 5.61 16.77
C ASN A 93 5.79 4.69 17.27
N ALA A 94 6.88 4.53 16.51
CA ALA A 94 8.04 3.74 16.92
C ALA A 94 8.63 4.25 18.26
N ARG A 95 8.67 5.57 18.46
CA ARG A 95 9.14 6.18 19.71
C ARG A 95 8.26 5.83 20.91
N LEU A 96 6.94 5.79 20.71
CA LEU A 96 5.98 5.40 21.76
C LEU A 96 6.15 3.95 22.20
N VAL A 97 6.53 3.06 21.26
CA VAL A 97 6.67 1.62 21.49
C VAL A 97 8.13 1.16 21.52
N ARG A 98 9.06 2.07 21.75
CA ARG A 98 10.52 1.81 21.64
C ARG A 98 11.00 0.60 22.43
N THR A 99 10.41 0.34 23.60
CA THR A 99 10.76 -0.80 24.45
C THR A 99 10.34 -2.16 23.89
N ALA A 100 9.42 -2.17 22.92
CA ALA A 100 8.99 -3.37 22.22
C ALA A 100 9.78 -3.63 20.92
N LEU A 101 10.54 -2.64 20.44
CA LEU A 101 11.35 -2.74 19.23
C LEU A 101 12.79 -3.11 19.56
N THR A 102 13.44 -3.84 18.63
CA THR A 102 14.90 -4.02 18.69
C THR A 102 15.59 -2.68 18.43
N ARG A 103 16.85 -2.58 18.87
CA ARG A 103 17.68 -1.40 18.63
C ARG A 103 17.79 -1.10 17.13
N GLU A 104 18.02 -2.13 16.34
CA GLU A 104 18.22 -2.06 14.89
C GLU A 104 16.98 -1.53 14.18
N VAL A 105 15.79 -1.97 14.57
CA VAL A 105 14.51 -1.46 14.01
C VAL A 105 14.33 0.02 14.34
N TRP A 106 14.58 0.41 15.60
CA TRP A 106 14.48 1.81 16.02
C TRP A 106 15.48 2.70 15.27
N GLU A 107 16.74 2.28 15.16
CA GLU A 107 17.78 3.02 14.46
C GLU A 107 17.43 3.18 12.98
N ALA A 108 16.98 2.12 12.31
CA ALA A 108 16.58 2.18 10.90
C ALA A 108 15.41 3.15 10.64
N ILE A 109 14.39 3.17 11.50
CA ILE A 109 13.27 4.11 11.37
C ILE A 109 13.72 5.56 11.62
N ASN A 110 14.55 5.77 12.64
CA ASN A 110 15.07 7.11 12.96
C ASN A 110 15.98 7.64 11.86
N GLU A 111 16.86 6.80 11.29
CA GLU A 111 17.69 7.12 10.13
C GLU A 111 16.83 7.44 8.90
N THR A 112 15.80 6.64 8.63
CA THR A 112 14.83 6.89 7.55
C THR A 112 14.22 8.28 7.67
N TRP A 113 13.76 8.66 8.87
CA TRP A 113 13.22 9.99 9.12
C TRP A 113 14.26 11.09 8.87
N ILE A 114 15.45 11.00 9.47
CA ILE A 114 16.51 12.01 9.35
C ILE A 114 16.90 12.20 7.88
N THR A 115 17.09 11.10 7.16
CA THR A 115 17.50 11.10 5.76
C THR A 115 16.44 11.75 4.87
N LEU A 116 15.17 11.35 5.02
CA LEU A 116 14.09 11.87 4.18
C LEU A 116 13.70 13.31 4.58
N ASP A 117 13.74 13.66 5.87
CA ASP A 117 13.52 15.03 6.31
C ASP A 117 14.55 16.01 5.70
N ALA A 118 15.81 15.61 5.64
CA ALA A 118 16.85 16.40 5.00
C ALA A 118 16.65 16.56 3.47
N ARG A 119 16.25 15.46 2.80
CA ARG A 119 16.10 15.44 1.33
C ARG A 119 14.80 16.07 0.82
N LEU A 120 13.78 16.14 1.66
CA LEU A 120 12.45 16.71 1.35
C LEU A 120 12.28 18.15 1.89
N LYS A 121 13.37 18.80 2.28
CA LYS A 121 13.39 20.23 2.61
C LYS A 121 13.45 21.06 1.30
N GLY A 122 12.33 21.61 0.90
CA GLY A 122 12.25 22.46 -0.28
C GLY A 122 11.75 21.74 -1.54
N ARG A 123 11.90 22.43 -2.69
CA ARG A 123 11.43 21.90 -3.97
C ARG A 123 12.38 20.81 -4.48
N VAL A 124 11.82 19.67 -4.83
CA VAL A 124 12.55 18.57 -5.49
C VAL A 124 12.62 18.85 -7.00
N PRO A 125 13.82 19.02 -7.57
CA PRO A 125 13.96 19.12 -9.02
C PRO A 125 13.50 17.84 -9.72
N ALA A 126 12.91 17.96 -10.91
CA ALA A 126 12.43 16.79 -11.66
C ALA A 126 13.56 15.80 -12.00
N ALA A 127 14.78 16.29 -12.20
CA ALA A 127 15.94 15.44 -12.45
C ALA A 127 16.33 14.56 -11.25
N ASP A 128 16.11 15.04 -10.02
CA ASP A 128 16.47 14.33 -8.78
C ASP A 128 15.35 13.41 -8.28
N LEU A 129 14.15 13.51 -8.87
CA LEU A 129 12.97 12.76 -8.43
C LEU A 129 13.17 11.25 -8.46
N PRO A 130 13.71 10.63 -9.53
CA PRO A 130 13.92 9.18 -9.56
C PRO A 130 14.83 8.69 -8.43
N ASP A 131 15.91 9.40 -8.14
CA ASP A 131 16.86 9.04 -7.08
C ASP A 131 16.22 9.17 -5.69
N LEU A 132 15.38 10.17 -5.48
CA LEU A 132 14.65 10.37 -4.25
C LEU A 132 13.61 9.27 -4.03
N LEU A 133 12.85 8.89 -5.06
CA LEU A 133 11.86 7.80 -4.97
C LEU A 133 12.55 6.45 -4.70
N ALA A 134 13.69 6.20 -5.37
CA ALA A 134 14.52 5.03 -5.09
C ALA A 134 15.08 5.05 -3.64
N LEU A 135 15.45 6.22 -3.12
CA LEU A 135 15.89 6.37 -1.73
C LEU A 135 14.76 6.02 -0.75
N ILE A 136 13.54 6.51 -0.97
CA ILE A 136 12.37 6.16 -0.13
C ILE A 136 12.17 4.64 -0.11
N GLY A 137 12.25 3.98 -1.28
CA GLY A 137 12.14 2.53 -1.38
C GLY A 137 13.25 1.79 -0.61
N ARG A 138 14.51 2.25 -0.72
CA ARG A 138 15.66 1.66 0.01
C ARG A 138 15.50 1.82 1.52
N GLN A 139 15.10 2.99 2.00
CA GLN A 139 14.88 3.23 3.43
C GLN A 139 13.79 2.34 4.02
N ASN A 140 12.66 2.18 3.32
CA ASN A 140 11.61 1.26 3.75
C ASN A 140 12.06 -0.21 3.69
N ALA A 141 12.86 -0.60 2.69
CA ALA A 141 13.45 -1.94 2.62
C ALA A 141 14.41 -2.20 3.78
N LEU A 142 15.20 -1.21 4.20
CA LEU A 142 16.08 -1.29 5.37
C LEU A 142 15.26 -1.59 6.64
N VAL A 143 14.22 -0.78 6.92
CA VAL A 143 13.36 -1.00 8.09
C VAL A 143 12.74 -2.40 8.08
N ARG A 144 12.18 -2.85 6.94
CA ARG A 144 11.63 -4.20 6.81
C ARG A 144 12.68 -5.29 7.01
N GLY A 145 13.89 -5.08 6.51
CA GLY A 145 15.02 -5.98 6.70
C GLY A 145 15.37 -6.13 8.19
N MET A 146 15.47 -5.03 8.92
CA MET A 146 15.72 -5.04 10.36
C MET A 146 14.57 -5.68 11.13
N MET A 147 13.31 -5.37 10.83
CA MET A 147 12.15 -6.05 11.43
C MET A 147 12.20 -7.55 11.18
N SER A 148 12.50 -7.96 9.96
CA SER A 148 12.57 -9.38 9.60
C SER A 148 13.77 -10.12 10.19
N GLY A 149 14.91 -9.45 10.34
CA GLY A 149 16.18 -10.05 10.77
C GLY A 149 16.39 -10.07 12.28
N THR A 150 15.78 -9.12 13.02
CA THR A 150 16.11 -8.92 14.44
C THR A 150 14.94 -9.03 15.40
N GLN A 151 13.67 -8.81 14.92
CA GLN A 151 12.52 -8.84 15.81
C GLN A 151 12.11 -10.28 16.13
N LEU A 152 11.96 -10.59 17.42
CA LEU A 152 11.46 -11.89 17.89
C LEU A 152 10.04 -12.14 17.36
N ARG A 153 9.76 -13.40 16.95
CA ARG A 153 8.48 -13.82 16.34
C ARG A 153 7.38 -14.05 17.40
N HIS A 154 7.04 -13.03 18.16
CA HIS A 154 5.95 -13.02 19.14
C HIS A 154 4.94 -11.90 18.79
N ASP A 155 4.09 -11.50 19.72
CA ASP A 155 3.01 -10.52 19.52
C ASP A 155 3.48 -9.21 18.85
N THR A 156 4.62 -8.65 19.25
CA THR A 156 5.21 -7.44 18.63
C THR A 156 5.37 -7.61 17.13
N TYR A 157 5.99 -8.72 16.70
CA TYR A 157 6.18 -8.99 15.27
C TYR A 157 4.85 -9.17 14.54
N ASN A 158 3.90 -9.85 15.16
CA ASN A 158 2.59 -10.09 14.57
C ASN A 158 1.82 -8.77 14.34
N PHE A 159 1.83 -7.82 15.30
CA PHE A 159 1.20 -6.51 15.11
C PHE A 159 1.89 -5.68 14.02
N LEU A 160 3.21 -5.70 13.91
CA LEU A 160 3.95 -5.08 12.80
C LEU A 160 3.51 -5.65 11.43
N ARG A 161 3.37 -6.96 11.36
CA ARG A 161 2.94 -7.65 10.13
C ARG A 161 1.48 -7.38 9.79
N LEU A 162 0.59 -7.37 10.77
CA LEU A 162 -0.82 -7.01 10.57
C LEU A 162 -0.94 -5.62 9.95
N GLY A 163 -0.26 -4.61 10.49
CA GLY A 163 -0.24 -3.27 9.92
C GLY A 163 0.29 -3.25 8.48
N THR A 164 1.38 -3.97 8.22
CA THR A 164 1.96 -4.07 6.87
C THR A 164 0.96 -4.64 5.87
N PHE A 165 0.31 -5.76 6.17
CA PHE A 165 -0.52 -6.46 5.18
C PHE A 165 -1.90 -5.85 5.00
N ILE A 166 -2.51 -5.26 6.04
CA ILE A 166 -3.73 -4.45 5.89
C ILE A 166 -3.49 -3.31 4.89
N GLU A 167 -2.41 -2.57 5.06
CA GLU A 167 -2.10 -1.43 4.20
C GLU A 167 -1.70 -1.85 2.79
N ARG A 168 -0.94 -2.94 2.67
CA ARG A 168 -0.49 -3.47 1.38
C ARG A 168 -1.66 -3.97 0.54
N ALA A 169 -2.61 -4.68 1.15
CA ALA A 169 -3.83 -5.13 0.50
C ALA A 169 -4.69 -3.95 0.05
N ASP A 170 -4.88 -2.95 0.91
CA ASP A 170 -5.62 -1.72 0.60
C ASP A 170 -5.00 -0.99 -0.61
N ASN A 171 -3.68 -0.79 -0.61
CA ASN A 171 -2.98 -0.13 -1.71
C ASN A 171 -3.10 -0.88 -3.04
N THR A 172 -2.96 -2.21 -3.04
CA THR A 172 -3.10 -3.01 -4.26
C THR A 172 -4.54 -2.97 -4.79
N ALA A 173 -5.53 -3.07 -3.92
CA ALA A 173 -6.95 -2.96 -4.29
C ALA A 173 -7.25 -1.59 -4.91
N ARG A 174 -6.81 -0.48 -4.31
CA ARG A 174 -7.00 0.87 -4.86
C ARG A 174 -6.31 1.08 -6.21
N ILE A 175 -5.11 0.54 -6.40
CA ILE A 175 -4.41 0.61 -7.68
C ILE A 175 -5.20 -0.12 -8.78
N LEU A 176 -5.77 -1.28 -8.46
CA LEU A 176 -6.64 -2.01 -9.39
C LEU A 176 -7.93 -1.26 -9.70
N ASP A 177 -8.55 -0.64 -8.70
CA ASP A 177 -9.80 0.10 -8.84
C ASP A 177 -9.68 1.31 -9.77
N VAL A 178 -8.66 2.13 -9.55
CA VAL A 178 -8.42 3.33 -10.36
C VAL A 178 -8.23 2.99 -11.82
N LYS A 179 -7.58 1.86 -12.13
CA LYS A 179 -7.40 1.42 -13.52
C LYS A 179 -8.72 1.17 -14.22
N TYR A 180 -9.64 0.53 -13.53
CA TYR A 180 -10.92 0.16 -14.14
C TYR A 180 -11.79 1.38 -14.50
N TYR A 181 -11.74 2.44 -13.67
CA TYR A 181 -12.64 3.59 -13.81
C TYR A 181 -12.07 4.77 -14.57
N LEU A 182 -10.80 5.10 -14.38
CA LEU A 182 -10.25 6.37 -14.84
C LEU A 182 -9.46 6.27 -16.15
N LEU A 183 -9.02 5.08 -16.51
CA LEU A 183 -8.07 4.92 -17.60
C LEU A 183 -8.67 4.27 -18.86
N LEU A 184 -9.93 3.79 -18.80
CA LEU A 184 -10.65 3.30 -19.99
C LEU A 184 -11.61 4.38 -20.50
N PRO A 185 -11.22 5.16 -21.54
CA PRO A 185 -12.06 6.23 -22.07
C PRO A 185 -13.34 5.71 -22.76
N SER A 186 -13.41 4.42 -23.11
CA SER A 186 -14.59 3.75 -23.64
C SER A 186 -14.44 2.24 -23.63
N VAL A 187 -15.58 1.52 -23.68
CA VAL A 187 -15.60 0.05 -23.85
C VAL A 187 -14.83 -0.40 -25.12
N ALA A 188 -14.76 0.43 -26.15
CA ALA A 188 -14.02 0.18 -27.38
C ALA A 188 -12.49 0.19 -27.18
N ALA A 189 -11.97 0.72 -26.09
CA ALA A 189 -10.54 0.77 -25.79
C ALA A 189 -10.03 -0.50 -25.06
N VAL A 190 -10.91 -1.38 -24.63
CA VAL A 190 -10.57 -2.66 -23.99
C VAL A 190 -9.76 -3.52 -24.96
N GLY A 191 -8.57 -3.99 -24.54
CA GLY A 191 -7.67 -4.78 -25.40
C GLY A 191 -6.82 -3.95 -26.37
N SER A 192 -6.90 -2.63 -26.35
CA SER A 192 -6.04 -1.76 -27.14
C SER A 192 -4.61 -1.71 -26.60
N THR A 193 -3.65 -1.23 -27.41
CA THR A 193 -2.27 -0.98 -26.97
C THR A 193 -2.20 -0.04 -25.77
N LEU A 194 -3.14 0.91 -25.67
CA LEU A 194 -3.24 1.82 -24.52
C LEU A 194 -3.63 1.06 -23.26
N ASP A 195 -4.59 0.17 -23.34
CA ASP A 195 -5.03 -0.68 -22.23
C ASP A 195 -3.87 -1.55 -21.70
N MET A 196 -3.12 -2.19 -22.60
CA MET A 196 -1.94 -2.99 -22.23
C MET A 196 -0.88 -2.17 -21.50
N VAL A 197 -0.53 -0.97 -22.01
CA VAL A 197 0.46 -0.08 -21.34
C VAL A 197 0.01 0.32 -19.95
N GLN A 198 -1.27 0.53 -19.77
CA GLN A 198 -1.83 0.90 -18.47
C GLN A 198 -1.76 -0.29 -17.48
N TRP A 199 -2.11 -1.51 -17.89
CA TRP A 199 -1.97 -2.72 -17.08
C TRP A 199 -0.50 -3.00 -16.71
N GLU A 200 0.43 -2.77 -17.63
CA GLU A 200 1.86 -2.81 -17.34
C GLU A 200 2.28 -1.78 -16.28
N SER A 201 1.70 -0.58 -16.33
CA SER A 201 1.93 0.46 -15.31
C SER A 201 1.47 0.02 -13.93
N ILE A 202 0.33 -0.69 -13.82
CA ILE A 202 -0.13 -1.28 -12.57
C ILE A 202 0.90 -2.27 -12.03
N LEU A 203 1.36 -3.22 -12.84
CA LEU A 203 2.37 -4.19 -12.42
C LEU A 203 3.65 -3.50 -11.90
N ARG A 204 4.08 -2.41 -12.55
CA ARG A 204 5.23 -1.62 -12.09
C ARG A 204 4.97 -0.92 -10.76
N SER A 205 3.79 -0.33 -10.59
CA SER A 205 3.41 0.37 -9.34
C SER A 205 3.45 -0.54 -8.11
N VAL A 206 3.21 -1.84 -8.30
CA VAL A 206 3.31 -2.85 -7.23
C VAL A 206 4.59 -3.68 -7.29
N SER A 207 5.57 -3.30 -8.16
CA SER A 207 6.83 -4.04 -8.39
C SER A 207 6.61 -5.50 -8.77
N ALA A 208 5.57 -5.80 -9.53
CA ALA A 208 5.13 -7.13 -9.89
C ALA A 208 5.50 -7.54 -11.32
N GLN A 209 5.93 -6.59 -12.16
CA GLN A 209 6.13 -6.80 -13.61
C GLN A 209 7.01 -8.02 -13.92
N ARG A 210 8.21 -8.08 -13.34
CA ARG A 210 9.13 -9.22 -13.59
C ARG A 210 8.56 -10.54 -13.12
N ALA A 211 7.92 -10.57 -11.95
CA ALA A 211 7.31 -11.77 -11.41
C ALA A 211 6.14 -12.25 -12.28
N TYR A 212 5.32 -11.31 -12.78
CA TYR A 212 4.24 -11.63 -13.70
C TYR A 212 4.75 -12.29 -14.99
N HIS A 213 5.71 -11.64 -15.68
CA HIS A 213 6.28 -12.17 -16.92
C HIS A 213 7.04 -13.47 -16.72
N TRP A 214 7.65 -13.69 -15.57
CA TRP A 214 8.31 -14.95 -15.26
C TRP A 214 7.33 -16.12 -15.17
N LEU A 215 6.14 -15.90 -14.62
CA LEU A 215 5.12 -16.95 -14.48
C LEU A 215 4.23 -17.10 -15.72
N ASN A 216 3.92 -15.99 -16.40
CA ASN A 216 2.91 -15.95 -17.46
C ASN A 216 3.48 -15.67 -18.86
N GLY A 217 4.80 -15.50 -18.98
CA GLY A 217 5.43 -15.13 -20.25
C GLY A 217 5.27 -13.64 -20.59
N PRO A 218 5.61 -13.24 -21.84
CA PRO A 218 5.61 -11.83 -22.26
C PRO A 218 4.21 -11.25 -22.48
N ASP A 219 3.21 -12.10 -22.68
CA ASP A 219 1.86 -11.66 -23.00
C ASP A 219 1.13 -11.17 -21.74
N SER A 220 0.70 -9.92 -21.77
CA SER A 220 -0.01 -9.28 -20.68
C SER A 220 -1.48 -9.09 -21.04
N SER A 221 -2.39 -9.70 -20.30
CA SER A 221 -3.82 -9.47 -20.43
C SER A 221 -4.38 -8.82 -19.15
N ALA A 222 -5.37 -7.96 -19.30
CA ALA A 222 -6.09 -7.33 -18.19
C ALA A 222 -6.54 -8.39 -17.16
N ARG A 223 -7.13 -9.47 -17.65
CA ARG A 223 -7.61 -10.59 -16.83
C ARG A 223 -6.46 -11.29 -16.10
N GLY A 224 -5.38 -11.66 -16.81
CA GLY A 224 -4.24 -12.35 -16.21
C GLY A 224 -3.54 -11.49 -15.15
N ILE A 225 -3.42 -10.19 -15.38
CA ILE A 225 -2.84 -9.25 -14.40
C ILE A 225 -3.75 -9.10 -13.19
N ALA A 226 -5.07 -8.96 -13.39
CA ALA A 226 -6.02 -8.91 -12.29
C ALA A 226 -5.99 -10.22 -11.47
N GLU A 227 -6.00 -11.38 -12.11
CA GLU A 227 -5.87 -12.69 -11.45
C GLU A 227 -4.59 -12.77 -10.61
N PHE A 228 -3.45 -12.38 -11.19
CA PHE A 228 -2.17 -12.38 -10.51
C PHE A 228 -2.14 -11.46 -9.28
N LEU A 229 -2.71 -10.28 -9.36
CA LEU A 229 -2.72 -9.32 -8.24
C LEU A 229 -3.84 -9.57 -7.22
N ILE A 230 -4.89 -10.29 -7.60
CA ILE A 230 -5.97 -10.64 -6.67
C ILE A 230 -5.74 -12.01 -6.04
N LEU A 231 -5.51 -13.04 -6.84
CA LEU A 231 -5.63 -14.43 -6.40
C LEU A 231 -4.30 -15.18 -6.23
N ASN A 232 -3.18 -14.68 -6.77
CA ASN A 232 -1.92 -15.43 -6.69
C ASN A 232 -1.39 -15.50 -5.24
N PRO A 233 -1.24 -16.70 -4.64
CA PRO A 233 -0.81 -16.86 -3.25
C PRO A 233 0.70 -16.67 -3.04
N GLN A 234 1.49 -16.53 -4.09
CA GLN A 234 2.96 -16.38 -4.03
C GLN A 234 3.41 -14.94 -4.25
N MET A 235 2.55 -14.09 -4.86
CA MET A 235 2.89 -12.69 -5.11
C MET A 235 2.78 -11.86 -3.82
N PRO A 236 3.87 -11.30 -3.26
CA PRO A 236 3.87 -10.64 -1.94
C PRO A 236 2.94 -9.41 -1.82
N ARG A 237 2.40 -8.94 -2.93
CA ARG A 237 1.48 -7.80 -3.01
C ARG A 237 0.10 -8.16 -3.56
N SER A 238 -0.18 -9.43 -3.82
CA SER A 238 -1.55 -9.84 -4.17
C SER A 238 -2.47 -9.74 -2.95
N LEU A 239 -3.76 -9.59 -3.21
CA LEU A 239 -4.76 -9.56 -2.15
C LEU A 239 -4.79 -10.90 -1.40
N ALA A 240 -4.73 -12.02 -2.12
CA ALA A 240 -4.70 -13.36 -1.52
C ALA A 240 -3.49 -13.58 -0.62
N PHE A 241 -2.27 -13.22 -1.06
CA PHE A 241 -1.07 -13.34 -0.23
C PHE A 241 -1.17 -12.46 1.03
N CYS A 242 -1.54 -11.18 0.86
CA CYS A 242 -1.66 -10.26 2.00
C CYS A 242 -2.67 -10.78 3.01
N HIS A 243 -3.82 -11.25 2.53
CA HIS A 243 -4.88 -11.76 3.38
C HIS A 243 -4.48 -13.05 4.11
N ALA A 244 -3.83 -13.99 3.43
CA ALA A 244 -3.28 -15.20 4.07
C ALA A 244 -2.32 -14.82 5.20
N LYS A 245 -1.45 -13.81 4.99
CA LYS A 245 -0.55 -13.32 6.03
C LYS A 245 -1.26 -12.63 7.19
N LEU A 246 -2.40 -12.00 6.96
CA LEU A 246 -3.24 -11.48 8.06
C LEU A 246 -3.78 -12.61 8.92
N CYS A 247 -4.37 -13.64 8.30
CA CYS A 247 -4.88 -14.82 9.01
C CYS A 247 -3.76 -15.56 9.75
N ASP A 248 -2.58 -15.77 9.13
CA ASP A 248 -1.42 -16.39 9.78
C ASP A 248 -1.03 -15.63 11.07
N ASN A 249 -0.89 -14.29 10.99
CA ASN A 249 -0.47 -13.49 12.15
C ASN A 249 -1.56 -13.42 13.24
N LEU A 250 -2.84 -13.38 12.87
CA LEU A 250 -3.96 -13.48 13.83
C LEU A 250 -3.99 -14.86 14.50
N GLY A 251 -3.73 -15.94 13.75
CA GLY A 251 -3.60 -17.29 14.29
C GLY A 251 -2.44 -17.42 15.28
N HIS A 252 -1.28 -16.80 15.00
CA HIS A 252 -0.17 -16.76 15.96
C HIS A 252 -0.55 -16.02 17.25
N LEU A 253 -1.25 -14.87 17.14
CA LEU A 253 -1.75 -14.14 18.32
C LEU A 253 -2.77 -14.96 19.12
N GLN A 254 -3.65 -15.73 18.45
CA GLN A 254 -4.53 -16.67 19.11
C GLN A 254 -3.74 -17.73 19.91
N GLY A 255 -2.71 -18.31 19.32
CA GLY A 255 -1.84 -19.28 20.01
C GLY A 255 -1.13 -18.68 21.23
N GLU A 256 -0.75 -17.39 21.14
CA GLU A 256 -0.03 -16.68 22.18
C GLU A 256 -0.93 -16.22 23.34
N TYR A 257 -2.17 -15.77 23.03
CA TYR A 257 -3.12 -15.26 24.03
C TYR A 257 -4.14 -16.31 24.51
N GLY A 258 -4.23 -17.46 23.84
CA GLY A 258 -5.10 -18.57 24.22
C GLY A 258 -6.59 -18.38 23.88
N GLU A 259 -6.95 -17.30 23.18
CA GLU A 259 -8.33 -16.96 22.84
C GLU A 259 -8.48 -16.68 21.34
N THR A 260 -9.57 -17.20 20.75
CA THR A 260 -9.93 -16.90 19.36
C THR A 260 -10.50 -15.49 19.28
N SER A 261 -9.85 -14.61 18.53
CA SER A 261 -10.36 -13.26 18.33
C SER A 261 -11.44 -13.20 17.24
N PRO A 262 -12.48 -12.36 17.39
CA PRO A 262 -13.42 -12.05 16.32
C PRO A 262 -12.73 -11.62 15.02
N ALA A 263 -11.59 -10.96 15.08
CA ALA A 263 -10.80 -10.59 13.92
C ALA A 263 -10.28 -11.80 13.13
N LEU A 264 -9.88 -12.90 13.80
CA LEU A 264 -9.46 -14.12 13.12
C LEU A 264 -10.63 -14.81 12.41
N THR A 265 -11.80 -14.86 13.07
CA THR A 265 -13.03 -15.38 12.46
C THR A 265 -13.41 -14.57 11.23
N LEU A 266 -13.42 -13.23 11.34
CA LEU A 266 -13.70 -12.33 10.22
C LEU A 266 -12.68 -12.50 9.09
N CYS A 267 -11.37 -12.61 9.41
CA CYS A 267 -10.32 -12.86 8.43
C CYS A 267 -10.60 -14.16 7.64
N THR A 268 -10.88 -15.24 8.32
CA THR A 268 -11.18 -16.54 7.67
C THR A 268 -12.40 -16.45 6.75
N ASP A 269 -13.46 -15.77 7.18
CA ASP A 269 -14.68 -15.60 6.40
C ASP A 269 -14.46 -14.71 5.15
N VAL A 270 -13.72 -13.63 5.26
CA VAL A 270 -13.37 -12.76 4.12
C VAL A 270 -12.56 -13.55 3.10
N GLY A 271 -11.54 -14.31 3.53
CA GLY A 271 -10.74 -15.17 2.66
C GLY A 271 -11.61 -16.15 1.87
N ARG A 272 -12.53 -16.84 2.54
CA ARG A 272 -13.43 -17.81 1.90
C ARG A 272 -14.39 -17.15 0.90
N ARG A 273 -15.02 -16.04 1.28
CA ARG A 273 -16.06 -15.39 0.47
C ARG A 273 -15.52 -14.60 -0.71
N LEU A 274 -14.42 -13.89 -0.56
CA LEU A 274 -13.89 -13.00 -1.58
C LEU A 274 -12.76 -13.64 -2.37
N LEU A 275 -11.80 -14.25 -1.72
CA LEU A 275 -10.59 -14.77 -2.37
C LEU A 275 -10.68 -16.25 -2.76
N GLY A 276 -11.77 -16.93 -2.39
CA GLY A 276 -12.09 -18.29 -2.85
C GLY A 276 -12.83 -18.34 -4.20
N GLN A 277 -13.08 -17.18 -4.84
CA GLN A 277 -13.74 -17.10 -6.14
C GLN A 277 -12.75 -17.29 -7.29
N SER A 278 -13.22 -17.74 -8.46
CA SER A 278 -12.44 -17.72 -9.68
C SER A 278 -12.35 -16.30 -10.25
N ILE A 279 -11.34 -16.03 -11.08
CA ILE A 279 -11.22 -14.73 -11.75
C ILE A 279 -12.41 -14.48 -12.68
N ASP A 280 -12.98 -15.52 -13.28
CA ASP A 280 -14.19 -15.41 -14.13
C ASP A 280 -15.38 -14.91 -13.32
N ALA A 281 -15.65 -15.49 -12.18
CA ALA A 281 -16.74 -15.08 -11.31
C ALA A 281 -16.55 -13.61 -10.82
N ILE A 282 -15.30 -13.18 -10.60
CA ILE A 282 -14.98 -11.79 -10.24
C ILE A 282 -15.33 -10.85 -11.41
N PHE A 283 -14.92 -11.18 -12.63
CA PHE A 283 -15.23 -10.36 -13.81
C PHE A 283 -16.72 -10.34 -14.14
N GLU A 284 -17.42 -11.46 -14.02
CA GLU A 284 -18.88 -11.55 -14.21
C GLU A 284 -19.65 -10.71 -13.19
N SER A 285 -19.19 -10.68 -11.94
CA SER A 285 -19.82 -9.86 -10.88
C SER A 285 -19.38 -8.39 -10.88
N GLY A 286 -18.44 -8.01 -11.74
CA GLY A 286 -17.81 -6.70 -11.82
C GLY A 286 -16.55 -6.60 -10.97
N LEU A 287 -15.42 -6.27 -11.63
CA LEU A 287 -14.13 -6.11 -10.94
C LEU A 287 -14.15 -4.95 -9.95
N HIS A 288 -14.77 -3.83 -10.29
CA HIS A 288 -14.92 -2.68 -9.40
C HIS A 288 -15.72 -3.03 -8.14
N GLU A 289 -16.89 -3.63 -8.34
CA GLU A 289 -17.76 -4.06 -7.25
C GLU A 289 -17.06 -5.06 -6.31
N PHE A 290 -16.25 -5.95 -6.89
CA PHE A 290 -15.41 -6.85 -6.10
C PHE A 290 -14.38 -6.07 -5.27
N ILE A 291 -13.67 -5.12 -5.88
CA ILE A 291 -12.64 -4.33 -5.20
C ILE A 291 -13.24 -3.48 -4.08
N ILE A 292 -14.38 -2.83 -4.31
CA ILE A 292 -15.07 -2.05 -3.26
C ILE A 292 -15.47 -2.96 -2.09
N ARG A 293 -16.05 -4.13 -2.36
CA ARG A 293 -16.36 -5.10 -1.29
C ARG A 293 -15.11 -5.54 -0.53
N PHE A 294 -13.99 -5.75 -1.23
CA PHE A 294 -12.73 -6.10 -0.59
C PHE A 294 -12.19 -4.97 0.29
N LEU A 295 -12.19 -3.73 -0.19
CA LEU A 295 -11.74 -2.56 0.57
C LEU A 295 -12.56 -2.36 1.85
N VAL A 296 -13.89 -2.51 1.77
CA VAL A 296 -14.77 -2.44 2.94
C VAL A 296 -14.42 -3.57 3.92
N ALA A 297 -14.31 -4.81 3.45
CA ALA A 297 -13.99 -5.95 4.30
C ALA A 297 -12.58 -5.84 4.95
N ASN A 298 -11.59 -5.32 4.22
CA ASN A 298 -10.24 -5.08 4.74
C ASN A 298 -10.22 -3.98 5.81
N ASN A 299 -11.01 -2.92 5.62
CA ASN A 299 -11.18 -1.87 6.64
C ASN A 299 -11.93 -2.38 7.88
N ASP A 300 -12.98 -3.17 7.71
CA ASP A 300 -13.71 -3.79 8.82
C ASP A 300 -12.83 -4.73 9.63
N LEU A 301 -11.96 -5.50 8.96
CA LEU A 301 -10.95 -6.32 9.61
C LEU A 301 -9.95 -5.47 10.41
N ALA A 302 -9.47 -4.36 9.85
CA ALA A 302 -8.58 -3.44 10.57
C ALA A 302 -9.25 -2.86 11.82
N ASN A 303 -10.51 -2.47 11.71
CA ASN A 303 -11.32 -1.96 12.83
C ASN A 303 -11.59 -3.05 13.88
N GLN A 304 -11.83 -4.29 13.45
CA GLN A 304 -12.01 -5.41 14.36
C GLN A 304 -10.73 -5.74 15.12
N ILE A 305 -9.57 -5.73 14.45
CA ILE A 305 -8.25 -5.85 15.10
C ILE A 305 -8.07 -4.76 16.17
N ALA A 306 -8.42 -3.52 15.84
CA ALA A 306 -8.31 -2.41 16.79
C ALA A 306 -9.19 -2.60 18.04
N ARG A 307 -10.40 -3.15 17.87
CA ARG A 307 -11.32 -3.47 18.97
C ARG A 307 -10.81 -4.64 19.83
N ASP A 308 -10.47 -5.75 19.20
CA ASP A 308 -10.05 -6.98 19.89
C ASP A 308 -8.80 -6.76 20.75
N TYR A 309 -7.86 -5.97 20.23
CA TYR A 309 -6.60 -5.68 20.92
C TYR A 309 -6.56 -4.31 21.61
N ARG A 310 -7.72 -3.66 21.76
CA ARG A 310 -7.91 -2.41 22.55
C ARG A 310 -6.90 -1.31 22.17
N PHE A 311 -6.84 -0.96 20.90
CA PHE A 311 -5.92 0.07 20.40
C PHE A 311 -6.19 1.46 20.99
N MET A 312 -7.46 1.78 21.26
CA MET A 312 -7.87 2.92 22.07
C MET A 312 -8.33 2.39 23.42
N ALA A 313 -7.78 2.92 24.51
CA ALA A 313 -8.43 2.79 25.81
C ALA A 313 -9.66 3.69 25.78
N ASP A 314 -10.83 3.11 26.11
CA ASP A 314 -12.04 3.89 26.38
C ASP A 314 -11.80 4.85 27.54
#